data_64d2e4445dbf5b15f469afbf30dead70
#
_entry.id   64d2e4445dbf5b15f469afbf30dead70
#
_cell.length_a   1.000
_cell.length_b   1.000
_cell.length_c   1.000
_cell.angle_alpha   90.00
_cell.angle_beta   90.00
_cell.angle_gamma   90.00
#
_symmetry.space_group_name_H-M   'P 1'
#
loop_
_entity.id
_entity.type
_entity.pdbx_description
1 polymer ?
#
loop_
_entity_poly.entity_id
_entity_poly.type
_entity_poly.pdbx_seq_one_letter_code
_entity_poly.pdbx_strand_id
1 'polypeptide(L)'
;MFNISGLISLVRGFLTTLYVSVVIKDNQCYLYSRAVKGDKIISSNEAVFDVHNGVVDYKLVDYLKKRTKQYHSVYLAAMLNSPKQWALPAVDARGFEKFNISYNLVAKIKMKGWSIVVPDSELTSFEETLNGLKPDLIYSPFGILHSLIKESPKKGKILYMLHMNDNNTIMIFDGEDMKFGAYFDTRKENDGFDYYDKVFSKEESADLDNVIEEEQDRL
;
A
#
# COMPACT_ATOMS: atom_id res chain seq x y z
N MET A 1 -13.68 21.74 -35.26
CA MET A 1 -13.44 20.60 -34.34
C MET A 1 -13.41 21.16 -32.93
N PHE A 2 -14.46 20.99 -32.13
CA PHE A 2 -14.49 21.50 -30.76
C PHE A 2 -13.46 20.72 -29.92
N ASN A 3 -12.58 21.45 -29.25
CA ASN A 3 -11.54 20.86 -28.42
C ASN A 3 -12.18 20.41 -27.09
N ILE A 4 -12.64 19.16 -27.04
CA ILE A 4 -13.31 18.53 -25.89
C ILE A 4 -12.42 18.60 -24.64
N SER A 5 -11.09 18.51 -24.78
CA SER A 5 -10.14 18.62 -23.65
C SER A 5 -10.15 20.01 -23.00
N GLY A 6 -10.31 21.06 -23.79
CA GLY A 6 -10.45 22.44 -23.29
C GLY A 6 -11.75 22.66 -22.52
N LEU A 7 -12.87 22.07 -23.00
CA LEU A 7 -14.15 22.14 -22.31
C LEU A 7 -14.14 21.40 -20.96
N ILE A 8 -13.54 20.21 -20.93
CA ILE A 8 -13.37 19.42 -19.70
C ILE A 8 -12.51 20.17 -18.68
N SER A 9 -11.43 20.83 -19.12
CA SER A 9 -10.57 21.64 -18.25
C SER A 9 -11.33 22.84 -17.67
N LEU A 10 -12.13 23.51 -18.50
CA LEU A 10 -12.95 24.66 -18.07
C LEU A 10 -13.99 24.21 -17.01
N VAL A 11 -14.71 23.10 -17.25
CA VAL A 11 -15.71 22.59 -16.31
C VAL A 11 -15.06 22.15 -15.00
N ARG A 12 -13.91 21.47 -15.03
CA ARG A 12 -13.16 21.09 -13.81
C ARG A 12 -12.78 22.30 -12.96
N GLY A 13 -12.48 23.45 -13.57
CA GLY A 13 -12.17 24.70 -12.87
C GLY A 13 -13.32 25.22 -12.00
N PHE A 14 -14.56 24.85 -12.29
CA PHE A 14 -15.75 25.26 -11.53
C PHE A 14 -16.22 24.20 -10.51
N LEU A 15 -15.87 22.94 -10.70
CA LEU A 15 -16.30 21.86 -9.84
C LEU A 15 -15.35 21.70 -8.64
N THR A 16 -15.94 21.55 -7.47
CA THR A 16 -15.20 21.25 -6.25
C THR A 16 -15.25 19.76 -5.98
N THR A 17 -14.06 19.15 -5.89
CA THR A 17 -13.89 17.73 -5.58
C THR A 17 -13.33 17.57 -4.17
N LEU A 18 -13.89 16.66 -3.40
CA LEU A 18 -13.36 16.25 -2.09
C LEU A 18 -12.61 14.94 -2.25
N TYR A 19 -11.34 14.95 -1.91
CA TYR A 19 -10.52 13.75 -1.76
C TYR A 19 -10.45 13.39 -0.28
N VAL A 20 -10.81 12.18 0.05
CA VAL A 20 -10.80 11.65 1.41
C VAL A 20 -9.86 10.44 1.45
N SER A 21 -8.99 10.41 2.43
CA SER A 21 -8.16 9.25 2.75
C SER A 21 -8.46 8.79 4.16
N VAL A 22 -8.65 7.49 4.35
CA VAL A 22 -8.81 6.88 5.66
C VAL A 22 -7.68 5.90 5.92
N VAL A 23 -7.19 5.93 7.16
CA VAL A 23 -6.15 5.04 7.66
C VAL A 23 -6.63 4.48 9.00
N ILE A 24 -6.75 3.15 9.08
CA ILE A 24 -7.11 2.47 10.33
C ILE A 24 -5.83 2.09 11.04
N LYS A 25 -5.71 2.55 12.29
CA LYS A 25 -4.58 2.27 13.15
C LYS A 25 -5.07 2.08 14.57
N ASP A 26 -4.66 1.00 15.22
CA ASP A 26 -5.13 0.61 16.54
C ASP A 26 -6.67 0.52 16.57
N ASN A 27 -7.32 1.18 17.50
CA ASN A 27 -8.77 1.26 17.56
C ASN A 27 -9.29 2.61 17.07
N GLN A 28 -8.58 3.23 16.10
CA GLN A 28 -8.94 4.52 15.53
C GLN A 28 -8.86 4.51 14.01
N CYS A 29 -9.78 5.24 13.39
CA CYS A 29 -9.79 5.52 11.97
C CYS A 29 -9.49 7.01 11.76
N TYR A 30 -8.32 7.30 11.23
CA TYR A 30 -7.86 8.64 10.89
C TYR A 30 -8.37 9.00 9.51
N LEU A 31 -9.06 10.11 9.41
CA LEU A 31 -9.57 10.66 8.17
C LEU A 31 -8.80 11.95 7.84
N TYR A 32 -8.29 11.99 6.62
CA TYR A 32 -7.70 13.18 6.02
C TYR A 32 -8.53 13.56 4.80
N SER A 33 -8.89 14.82 4.66
CA SER A 33 -9.65 15.26 3.50
C SER A 33 -9.12 16.58 2.94
N ARG A 34 -9.16 16.69 1.61
CA ARG A 34 -8.79 17.90 0.87
C ARG A 34 -9.85 18.22 -0.15
N ALA A 35 -10.39 19.42 -0.08
CA ALA A 35 -11.25 19.93 -1.13
C ALA A 35 -10.40 20.71 -2.15
N VAL A 36 -10.59 20.36 -3.43
CA VAL A 36 -9.82 20.92 -4.55
C VAL A 36 -10.80 21.53 -5.55
N LYS A 37 -10.48 22.71 -6.03
CA LYS A 37 -11.18 23.40 -7.12
C LYS A 37 -10.18 23.74 -8.21
N GLY A 38 -10.33 23.09 -9.38
CA GLY A 38 -9.27 23.11 -10.38
C GLY A 38 -8.00 22.49 -9.82
N ASP A 39 -6.89 23.23 -9.82
CA ASP A 39 -5.59 22.79 -9.28
C ASP A 39 -5.31 23.35 -7.87
N LYS A 40 -6.29 24.02 -7.24
CA LYS A 40 -6.09 24.68 -5.94
C LYS A 40 -6.76 23.91 -4.82
N ILE A 41 -6.00 23.64 -3.76
CA ILE A 41 -6.55 23.15 -2.50
C ILE A 41 -7.26 24.33 -1.82
N ILE A 42 -8.57 24.20 -1.58
CA ILE A 42 -9.39 25.23 -0.95
C ILE A 42 -9.65 24.97 0.53
N SER A 43 -9.56 23.72 0.96
CA SER A 43 -9.61 23.37 2.38
C SER A 43 -8.95 22.01 2.62
N SER A 44 -8.44 21.84 3.84
CA SER A 44 -7.96 20.56 4.36
C SER A 44 -8.55 20.35 5.75
N ASN A 45 -9.00 19.14 6.04
CA ASN A 45 -9.55 18.78 7.34
C ASN A 45 -9.06 17.40 7.76
N GLU A 46 -8.94 17.22 9.07
CA GLU A 46 -8.60 15.96 9.71
C GLU A 46 -9.70 15.62 10.73
N ALA A 47 -9.99 14.34 10.90
CA ALA A 47 -10.91 13.84 11.90
C ALA A 47 -10.48 12.43 12.32
N VAL A 48 -10.87 12.05 13.52
CA VAL A 48 -10.60 10.73 14.08
C VAL A 48 -11.92 10.12 14.51
N PHE A 49 -12.11 8.85 14.18
CA PHE A 49 -13.28 8.05 14.55
C PHE A 49 -12.82 6.80 15.28
N ASP A 50 -13.64 6.31 16.20
CA ASP A 50 -13.34 5.09 16.92
C ASP A 50 -13.56 3.86 16.04
N VAL A 51 -12.80 2.80 16.32
CA VAL A 51 -12.97 1.46 15.77
C VAL A 51 -13.38 0.54 16.92
N HIS A 52 -14.57 -0.04 16.84
CA HIS A 52 -15.12 -0.92 17.86
C HIS A 52 -15.20 -2.35 17.33
N ASN A 53 -14.61 -3.29 18.04
CA ASN A 53 -14.58 -4.71 17.63
C ASN A 53 -14.06 -4.92 16.18
N GLY A 54 -13.06 -4.15 15.78
CA GLY A 54 -12.48 -4.22 14.43
C GLY A 54 -13.31 -3.53 13.34
N VAL A 55 -14.39 -2.82 13.68
CA VAL A 55 -15.27 -2.15 12.73
C VAL A 55 -15.32 -0.65 13.02
N VAL A 56 -15.19 0.16 11.98
CA VAL A 56 -15.23 1.62 12.06
C VAL A 56 -16.62 2.10 12.51
N ASP A 57 -16.66 3.09 13.44
CA ASP A 57 -17.91 3.67 13.92
C ASP A 57 -18.74 4.25 12.76
N TYR A 58 -20.06 4.00 12.79
CA TYR A 58 -21.02 4.52 11.82
C TYR A 58 -20.98 6.06 11.67
N LYS A 59 -20.48 6.77 12.68
CA LYS A 59 -20.27 8.23 12.63
C LYS A 59 -19.40 8.67 11.45
N LEU A 60 -18.43 7.85 11.03
CA LEU A 60 -17.65 8.10 9.82
C LEU A 60 -18.55 8.07 8.58
N VAL A 61 -19.42 7.07 8.48
CA VAL A 61 -20.35 6.93 7.35
C VAL A 61 -21.26 8.16 7.26
N ASP A 62 -21.82 8.60 8.40
CA ASP A 62 -22.69 9.77 8.46
C ASP A 62 -21.92 11.07 8.16
N TYR A 63 -20.70 11.18 8.65
CA TYR A 63 -19.82 12.30 8.32
C TYR A 63 -19.60 12.39 6.81
N LEU A 64 -19.24 11.29 6.16
CA LEU A 64 -19.02 11.25 4.71
C LEU A 64 -20.32 11.55 3.94
N LYS A 65 -21.46 10.98 4.34
CA LYS A 65 -22.77 11.28 3.72
C LYS A 65 -23.12 12.77 3.79
N LYS A 66 -22.80 13.45 4.89
CA LYS A 66 -23.02 14.90 5.01
C LYS A 66 -22.09 15.68 4.10
N ARG A 67 -20.82 15.25 3.98
CA ARG A 67 -19.83 15.89 3.11
C ARG A 67 -20.13 15.70 1.63
N THR A 68 -20.58 14.51 1.20
CA THR A 68 -20.93 14.27 -0.21
C THR A 68 -21.98 15.24 -0.74
N LYS A 69 -22.87 15.75 0.11
CA LYS A 69 -23.88 16.74 -0.30
C LYS A 69 -23.31 18.13 -0.56
N GLN A 70 -22.09 18.41 -0.13
CA GLN A 70 -21.46 19.73 -0.22
C GLN A 70 -20.51 19.84 -1.42
N TYR A 71 -20.17 18.73 -2.06
CA TYR A 71 -19.19 18.67 -3.14
C TYR A 71 -19.77 17.98 -4.37
N HIS A 72 -19.29 18.35 -5.55
CA HIS A 72 -19.74 17.75 -6.81
C HIS A 72 -19.26 16.31 -6.97
N SER A 73 -18.08 16.03 -6.44
CA SER A 73 -17.49 14.69 -6.46
C SER A 73 -16.77 14.44 -5.15
N VAL A 74 -16.84 13.21 -4.66
CA VAL A 74 -16.10 12.75 -3.49
C VAL A 74 -15.40 11.45 -3.87
N TYR A 75 -14.10 11.41 -3.65
CA TYR A 75 -13.29 10.20 -3.83
C TYR A 75 -12.79 9.75 -2.48
N LEU A 76 -13.08 8.50 -2.14
CA LEU A 76 -12.66 7.86 -0.90
C LEU A 76 -11.53 6.88 -1.21
N ALA A 77 -10.38 7.09 -0.58
CA ALA A 77 -9.27 6.16 -0.59
C ALA A 77 -9.07 5.56 0.81
N ALA A 78 -8.76 4.28 0.89
CA ALA A 78 -8.48 3.60 2.15
C ALA A 78 -7.12 2.91 2.08
N MET A 79 -6.28 3.11 3.10
CA MET A 79 -4.98 2.47 3.20
C MET A 79 -5.12 1.10 3.85
N LEU A 80 -4.71 0.06 3.13
CA LEU A 80 -4.60 -1.27 3.69
C LEU A 80 -3.36 -1.35 4.58
N ASN A 81 -3.58 -1.33 5.89
CA ASN A 81 -2.54 -1.40 6.91
C ASN A 81 -2.48 -2.82 7.50
N SER A 82 -2.10 -3.80 6.69
CA SER A 82 -1.97 -5.21 7.08
C SER A 82 -0.55 -5.71 6.84
N PRO A 83 0.02 -6.49 7.77
CA PRO A 83 1.31 -7.13 7.57
C PRO A 83 1.27 -8.21 6.49
N LYS A 84 0.11 -8.72 6.13
CA LYS A 84 -0.07 -9.73 5.08
C LYS A 84 -0.19 -9.11 3.70
N GLN A 85 0.79 -8.30 3.34
CA GLN A 85 0.94 -7.74 2.00
C GLN A 85 2.41 -7.76 1.60
N TRP A 86 2.68 -7.98 0.32
CA TRP A 86 4.04 -8.16 -0.18
C TRP A 86 4.26 -7.40 -1.48
N ALA A 87 5.49 -6.99 -1.71
CA ALA A 87 5.96 -6.61 -3.03
C ALA A 87 6.91 -7.70 -3.53
N LEU A 88 6.53 -8.38 -4.61
CA LEU A 88 7.24 -9.55 -5.14
C LEU A 88 7.89 -9.23 -6.49
N PRO A 89 9.15 -9.64 -6.75
CA PRO A 89 9.78 -9.53 -8.06
C PRO A 89 9.21 -10.57 -9.04
N ALA A 90 7.89 -10.60 -9.18
CA ALA A 90 7.15 -11.54 -10.00
C ALA A 90 5.84 -10.91 -10.49
N VAL A 91 5.37 -11.34 -11.68
CA VAL A 91 4.14 -10.82 -12.31
C VAL A 91 3.19 -11.92 -12.79
N ASP A 92 3.61 -13.16 -12.77
CA ASP A 92 2.87 -14.33 -13.26
C ASP A 92 2.79 -15.46 -12.23
N ALA A 93 2.01 -16.48 -12.53
CA ALA A 93 1.77 -17.60 -11.64
C ALA A 93 3.06 -18.37 -11.27
N ARG A 94 3.93 -18.60 -12.25
CA ARG A 94 5.20 -19.33 -12.02
C ARG A 94 6.15 -18.55 -11.10
N GLY A 95 6.17 -17.23 -11.25
CA GLY A 95 6.93 -16.37 -10.38
C GLY A 95 6.41 -16.39 -8.95
N PHE A 96 5.08 -16.39 -8.75
CA PHE A 96 4.45 -16.45 -7.42
C PHE A 96 4.66 -17.78 -6.71
N GLU A 97 4.70 -18.90 -7.45
CA GLU A 97 4.99 -20.23 -6.91
C GLU A 97 6.35 -20.29 -6.22
N LYS A 98 7.36 -19.54 -6.70
CA LYS A 98 8.68 -19.45 -6.06
C LYS A 98 8.63 -18.86 -4.64
N PHE A 99 7.59 -18.09 -4.35
CA PHE A 99 7.35 -17.49 -3.03
C PHE A 99 6.26 -18.23 -2.25
N ASN A 100 5.86 -19.43 -2.68
CA ASN A 100 4.77 -20.21 -2.09
C ASN A 100 3.43 -19.45 -2.03
N ILE A 101 3.17 -18.56 -2.97
CA ILE A 101 1.95 -17.76 -3.05
C ILE A 101 1.08 -18.30 -4.20
N SER A 102 -0.16 -18.66 -3.86
CA SER A 102 -1.15 -19.08 -4.84
C SER A 102 -1.67 -17.87 -5.63
N TYR A 103 -1.39 -17.84 -6.92
CA TYR A 103 -1.75 -16.73 -7.81
C TYR A 103 -3.26 -16.41 -7.85
N ASN A 104 -4.11 -17.43 -7.63
CA ASN A 104 -5.57 -17.30 -7.72
C ASN A 104 -6.23 -16.90 -6.38
N LEU A 105 -5.47 -16.85 -5.28
CA LEU A 105 -5.98 -16.53 -3.94
C LEU A 105 -5.51 -15.15 -3.46
N VAL A 106 -4.99 -14.34 -4.37
CA VAL A 106 -4.47 -13.01 -4.05
C VAL A 106 -4.97 -11.95 -5.01
N ALA A 107 -5.38 -10.82 -4.47
CA ALA A 107 -5.49 -9.57 -5.19
C ALA A 107 -4.09 -9.05 -5.53
N LYS A 108 -3.92 -8.47 -6.72
CA LYS A 108 -2.60 -8.06 -7.20
C LYS A 108 -2.65 -6.82 -8.08
N ILE A 109 -1.67 -5.96 -7.87
CA ILE A 109 -1.39 -4.82 -8.74
C ILE A 109 -0.07 -5.11 -9.45
N LYS A 110 -0.13 -5.33 -10.76
CA LYS A 110 1.06 -5.60 -11.57
C LYS A 110 1.76 -4.31 -11.93
N MET A 111 3.06 -4.29 -11.72
CA MET A 111 4.00 -3.26 -12.13
C MET A 111 4.93 -3.81 -13.23
N LYS A 112 5.91 -3.02 -13.66
CA LYS A 112 6.92 -3.49 -14.61
C LYS A 112 7.90 -4.43 -13.90
N GLY A 113 7.72 -5.76 -14.12
CA GLY A 113 8.59 -6.79 -13.57
C GLY A 113 8.32 -7.23 -12.13
N TRP A 114 7.33 -6.66 -11.45
CA TRP A 114 6.99 -6.99 -10.07
C TRP A 114 5.52 -6.75 -9.77
N SER A 115 5.04 -7.18 -8.61
CA SER A 115 3.64 -7.00 -8.21
C SER A 115 3.51 -6.69 -6.72
N ILE A 116 2.52 -5.86 -6.38
CA ILE A 116 1.99 -5.76 -5.01
C ILE A 116 0.93 -6.84 -4.87
N VAL A 117 0.98 -7.61 -3.79
CA VAL A 117 0.07 -8.75 -3.55
C VAL A 117 -0.49 -8.71 -2.15
N VAL A 118 -1.76 -9.09 -2.05
CA VAL A 118 -2.52 -9.18 -0.80
C VAL A 118 -3.42 -10.41 -0.90
N PRO A 119 -3.53 -11.28 0.11
CA PRO A 119 -4.54 -12.35 0.12
C PRO A 119 -5.95 -11.79 -0.03
N ASP A 120 -6.79 -12.45 -0.82
CA ASP A 120 -8.19 -12.02 -1.00
C ASP A 120 -8.95 -11.99 0.33
N SER A 121 -8.62 -12.90 1.27
CA SER A 121 -9.18 -12.92 2.62
C SER A 121 -8.85 -11.66 3.43
N GLU A 122 -7.62 -11.14 3.29
CA GLU A 122 -7.23 -9.89 3.97
C GLU A 122 -7.96 -8.68 3.41
N LEU A 123 -8.13 -8.65 2.09
CA LEU A 123 -8.87 -7.56 1.45
C LEU A 123 -10.34 -7.58 1.88
N THR A 124 -10.98 -8.76 1.89
CA THR A 124 -12.35 -8.93 2.37
C THR A 124 -12.50 -8.50 3.84
N SER A 125 -11.61 -8.94 4.71
CA SER A 125 -11.61 -8.55 6.13
C SER A 125 -11.43 -7.04 6.30
N PHE A 126 -10.58 -6.42 5.49
CA PHE A 126 -10.40 -4.97 5.51
C PHE A 126 -11.67 -4.22 5.05
N GLU A 127 -12.35 -4.70 4.01
CA GLU A 127 -13.62 -4.13 3.55
C GLU A 127 -14.72 -4.25 4.62
N GLU A 128 -14.78 -5.36 5.35
CA GLU A 128 -15.70 -5.53 6.49
C GLU A 128 -15.41 -4.52 7.61
N THR A 129 -14.13 -4.26 7.90
CA THR A 129 -13.71 -3.25 8.88
C THR A 129 -14.23 -1.84 8.54
N LEU A 130 -14.38 -1.53 7.26
CA LEU A 130 -14.87 -0.22 6.78
C LEU A 130 -16.37 0.01 6.98
N ASN A 131 -17.11 -0.94 7.58
CA ASN A 131 -18.53 -0.80 7.93
C ASN A 131 -19.45 -0.38 6.77
N GLY A 132 -19.27 -1.03 5.62
CA GLY A 132 -20.06 -0.76 4.40
C GLY A 132 -19.64 0.51 3.63
N LEU A 133 -18.60 1.22 4.05
CA LEU A 133 -17.94 2.20 3.21
C LEU A 133 -17.29 1.48 2.03
N LYS A 134 -17.53 1.99 0.83
CA LYS A 134 -16.93 1.48 -0.40
C LYS A 134 -15.92 2.49 -0.90
N PRO A 135 -14.61 2.27 -0.63
CA PRO A 135 -13.59 3.16 -1.15
C PRO A 135 -13.48 3.01 -2.68
N ASP A 136 -13.25 4.14 -3.35
CA ASP A 136 -12.92 4.15 -4.78
C ASP A 136 -11.52 3.58 -5.03
N LEU A 137 -10.66 3.63 -4.01
CA LEU A 137 -9.29 3.13 -4.06
C LEU A 137 -8.88 2.52 -2.73
N ILE A 138 -8.47 1.25 -2.74
CA ILE A 138 -7.70 0.64 -1.66
C ILE A 138 -6.24 0.66 -2.10
N TYR A 139 -5.36 1.26 -1.28
CA TYR A 139 -3.96 1.37 -1.62
C TYR A 139 -3.05 0.77 -0.54
N SER A 140 -1.90 0.29 -1.00
CA SER A 140 -0.84 -0.30 -0.17
C SER A 140 0.26 0.72 0.11
N PRO A 141 0.92 0.69 1.28
CA PRO A 141 2.15 1.44 1.54
C PRO A 141 3.24 1.23 0.49
N PHE A 142 3.34 0.04 -0.12
CA PHE A 142 4.23 -0.21 -1.26
C PHE A 142 3.91 0.69 -2.47
N GLY A 143 2.63 0.92 -2.74
CA GLY A 143 2.21 1.81 -3.82
C GLY A 143 2.59 3.27 -3.56
N ILE A 144 2.48 3.74 -2.31
CA ILE A 144 2.95 5.06 -1.89
C ILE A 144 4.46 5.17 -2.08
N LEU A 145 5.23 4.24 -1.50
CA LEU A 145 6.68 4.24 -1.58
C LEU A 145 7.16 4.22 -3.03
N HIS A 146 6.56 3.36 -3.87
CA HIS A 146 6.89 3.30 -5.30
C HIS A 146 6.60 4.63 -6.01
N SER A 147 5.50 5.31 -5.71
CA SER A 147 5.17 6.61 -6.30
C SER A 147 6.22 7.66 -5.97
N LEU A 148 6.71 7.68 -4.72
CA LEU A 148 7.77 8.60 -4.28
C LEU A 148 9.12 8.27 -4.94
N ILE A 149 9.46 6.98 -5.10
CA ILE A 149 10.70 6.53 -5.76
C ILE A 149 10.72 6.95 -7.23
N LYS A 150 9.56 6.84 -7.91
CA LYS A 150 9.43 7.12 -9.33
C LYS A 150 9.76 8.58 -9.70
N GLU A 151 9.58 9.50 -8.78
CA GLU A 151 9.93 10.92 -8.96
C GLU A 151 11.43 11.19 -8.92
N SER A 152 12.22 10.27 -8.35
CA SER A 152 13.68 10.43 -8.20
C SER A 152 14.41 9.10 -8.40
N PRO A 153 14.36 8.51 -9.61
CA PRO A 153 15.01 7.25 -9.88
C PRO A 153 16.53 7.38 -9.75
N LYS A 154 17.16 6.48 -9.00
CA LYS A 154 18.62 6.44 -8.80
C LYS A 154 19.18 5.20 -9.49
N LYS A 155 20.49 5.26 -9.81
CA LYS A 155 21.21 4.12 -10.37
C LYS A 155 21.81 3.25 -9.26
N GLY A 156 21.90 1.94 -9.51
CA GLY A 156 22.48 0.96 -8.58
C GLY A 156 21.50 0.37 -7.59
N LYS A 157 22.03 -0.40 -6.64
CA LYS A 157 21.24 -1.04 -5.57
C LYS A 157 20.91 -0.03 -4.47
N ILE A 158 19.62 0.21 -4.27
CA ILE A 158 19.16 1.20 -3.29
C ILE A 158 18.00 0.60 -2.49
N LEU A 159 18.12 0.77 -1.18
CA LEU A 159 17.04 0.50 -0.24
C LEU A 159 16.25 1.79 -0.02
N TYR A 160 14.93 1.70 -0.21
CA TYR A 160 13.98 2.75 0.11
C TYR A 160 13.12 2.31 1.28
N MET A 161 12.86 3.21 2.20
CA MET A 161 12.03 2.96 3.36
C MET A 161 10.98 4.06 3.52
N LEU A 162 9.73 3.65 3.72
CA LEU A 162 8.65 4.51 4.16
C LEU A 162 8.35 4.16 5.62
N HIS A 163 8.68 5.09 6.51
CA HIS A 163 8.37 4.98 7.93
C HIS A 163 7.03 5.64 8.22
N MET A 164 6.10 4.90 8.82
CA MET A 164 4.79 5.37 9.22
C MET A 164 4.51 4.97 10.65
N ASN A 165 4.99 5.77 11.60
CA ASN A 165 4.85 5.52 13.04
C ASN A 165 5.33 4.12 13.45
N ASP A 166 4.39 3.13 13.49
CA ASP A 166 4.66 1.77 13.96
C ASP A 166 4.88 0.78 12.82
N ASN A 167 4.95 1.25 11.58
CA ASN A 167 5.10 0.40 10.41
C ASN A 167 6.23 0.90 9.52
N ASN A 168 6.99 -0.03 8.99
CA ASN A 168 7.99 0.23 7.98
C ASN A 168 7.67 -0.55 6.71
N THR A 169 7.68 0.15 5.59
CA THR A 169 7.64 -0.46 4.27
C THR A 169 9.00 -0.29 3.63
N ILE A 170 9.62 -1.40 3.25
CA ILE A 170 10.95 -1.41 2.65
C ILE A 170 10.85 -1.94 1.22
N MET A 171 11.55 -1.32 0.30
CA MET A 171 11.75 -1.81 -1.07
C MET A 171 13.20 -1.66 -1.49
N ILE A 172 13.74 -2.71 -2.11
CA ILE A 172 15.09 -2.72 -2.68
C ILE A 172 14.98 -2.78 -4.19
N PHE A 173 15.62 -1.83 -4.85
CA PHE A 173 15.74 -1.78 -6.30
C PHE A 173 17.20 -1.88 -6.72
N ASP A 174 17.43 -2.47 -7.90
CA ASP A 174 18.68 -2.40 -8.64
C ASP A 174 18.38 -1.73 -9.98
N GLY A 175 18.63 -0.44 -10.06
CA GLY A 175 18.11 0.40 -11.14
C GLY A 175 16.58 0.44 -11.13
N GLU A 176 15.93 -0.06 -12.19
CA GLU A 176 14.45 -0.16 -12.30
C GLU A 176 13.91 -1.51 -11.78
N ASP A 177 14.77 -2.49 -11.54
CA ASP A 177 14.36 -3.82 -11.14
C ASP A 177 14.13 -3.89 -9.63
N MET A 178 12.90 -4.18 -9.23
CA MET A 178 12.56 -4.47 -7.85
C MET A 178 13.12 -5.85 -7.46
N LYS A 179 13.90 -5.92 -6.39
CA LYS A 179 14.54 -7.14 -5.90
C LYS A 179 13.86 -7.69 -4.66
N PHE A 180 13.38 -6.80 -3.79
CA PHE A 180 12.80 -7.18 -2.52
C PHE A 180 11.82 -6.11 -2.04
N GLY A 181 10.74 -6.54 -1.36
CA GLY A 181 9.82 -5.65 -0.67
C GLY A 181 9.23 -6.32 0.55
N ALA A 182 9.27 -5.62 1.68
CA ALA A 182 8.75 -6.10 2.95
C ALA A 182 8.01 -5.01 3.71
N TYR A 183 7.00 -5.43 4.48
CA TYR A 183 6.23 -4.60 5.37
C TYR A 183 6.36 -5.14 6.79
N PHE A 184 6.71 -4.27 7.74
CA PHE A 184 6.96 -4.64 9.14
C PHE A 184 6.09 -3.80 10.06
N ASP A 185 5.42 -4.46 11.00
CA ASP A 185 4.80 -3.81 12.16
C ASP A 185 5.85 -3.77 13.29
N THR A 186 6.32 -2.58 13.65
CA THR A 186 7.37 -2.41 14.66
C THR A 186 6.87 -2.54 16.10
N ARG A 187 5.56 -2.64 16.32
CA ARG A 187 4.96 -2.84 17.65
C ARG A 187 4.97 -4.29 18.10
N LYS A 188 4.97 -5.20 17.14
CA LYS A 188 5.02 -6.64 17.44
C LYS A 188 6.47 -7.08 17.51
N GLU A 189 6.96 -7.30 18.73
CA GLU A 189 8.20 -8.04 18.92
C GLU A 189 8.02 -9.44 18.32
N ASN A 190 8.78 -9.75 17.27
CA ASN A 190 9.15 -11.09 16.79
C ASN A 190 8.18 -11.96 15.98
N ASP A 191 6.90 -11.65 15.75
CA ASP A 191 6.06 -12.57 14.96
C ASP A 191 6.26 -12.47 13.44
N GLY A 192 6.95 -11.43 12.95
CA GLY A 192 7.13 -11.18 11.51
C GLY A 192 8.35 -11.84 10.88
N PHE A 193 9.39 -12.12 11.67
CA PHE A 193 10.63 -12.73 11.17
C PHE A 193 10.46 -14.24 10.89
N ASP A 194 9.67 -14.95 11.68
CA ASP A 194 9.44 -16.39 11.52
C ASP A 194 8.85 -16.80 10.15
N TYR A 195 8.13 -15.91 9.51
CA TYR A 195 7.56 -16.23 8.19
C TYR A 195 8.59 -16.10 7.07
N TYR A 196 9.48 -15.11 7.17
CA TYR A 196 10.54 -14.90 6.17
C TYR A 196 11.66 -15.93 6.30
N ASP A 197 12.02 -16.34 7.50
CA ASP A 197 12.98 -17.42 7.73
C ASP A 197 12.53 -18.75 7.10
N LYS A 198 11.23 -19.04 7.11
CA LYS A 198 10.69 -20.24 6.45
C LYS A 198 10.69 -20.18 4.93
N VAL A 199 10.62 -18.98 4.36
CA VAL A 199 10.57 -18.79 2.90
C VAL A 199 11.97 -18.68 2.29
N PHE A 200 12.92 -18.09 3.00
CA PHE A 200 14.28 -17.85 2.48
C PHE A 200 15.35 -18.79 3.02
N SER A 201 15.10 -19.50 4.13
CA SER A 201 16.12 -20.36 4.77
C SER A 201 16.44 -21.67 4.06
N LYS A 202 15.74 -22.03 2.99
CA LYS A 202 16.00 -23.32 2.30
C LYS A 202 16.99 -23.27 1.14
N GLU A 203 17.28 -22.10 0.58
CA GLU A 203 18.20 -22.02 -0.57
C GLU A 203 19.49 -21.25 -0.30
N GLU A 204 19.50 -20.28 0.64
CA GLU A 204 20.71 -19.48 0.93
C GLU A 204 21.62 -20.07 2.01
N SER A 205 21.11 -20.93 2.91
CA SER A 205 21.97 -21.57 3.91
C SER A 205 22.95 -22.59 3.30
N ALA A 206 22.59 -23.21 2.18
CA ALA A 206 23.46 -24.16 1.52
C ALA A 206 24.64 -23.50 0.78
N ASP A 207 24.46 -22.25 0.30
CA ASP A 207 25.53 -21.53 -0.43
C ASP A 207 26.46 -20.76 0.52
N LEU A 208 26.00 -20.29 1.66
CA LEU A 208 26.81 -19.58 2.65
C LEU A 208 27.73 -20.51 3.43
N ASP A 209 27.28 -21.70 3.79
CA ASP A 209 28.11 -22.69 4.51
C ASP A 209 29.25 -23.20 3.60
N ASN A 210 29.00 -23.38 2.30
CA ASN A 210 30.03 -23.77 1.36
C ASN A 210 31.10 -22.68 1.12
N VAL A 211 30.72 -21.40 1.19
CA VAL A 211 31.68 -20.28 1.01
C VAL A 211 32.57 -20.12 2.26
N ILE A 212 32.05 -20.41 3.45
CA ILE A 212 32.80 -20.30 4.71
C ILE A 212 33.80 -21.47 4.84
N GLU A 213 33.45 -22.68 4.43
CA GLU A 213 34.36 -23.83 4.43
C GLU A 213 35.52 -23.65 3.42
N GLU A 214 35.25 -23.07 2.22
CA GLU A 214 36.33 -22.81 1.25
C GLU A 214 37.32 -21.71 1.69
N GLU A 215 36.94 -20.76 2.54
CA GLU A 215 37.87 -19.76 3.08
C GLU A 215 38.68 -20.28 4.27
N GLN A 216 38.17 -21.23 5.05
CA GLN A 216 38.91 -21.82 6.18
C GLN A 216 40.02 -22.78 5.72
N ASP A 217 39.87 -23.43 4.56
CA ASP A 217 40.93 -24.31 4.01
C ASP A 217 42.05 -23.54 3.27
N ARG A 218 41.98 -22.22 3.19
CA ARG A 218 42.99 -21.35 2.57
C ARG A 218 43.91 -20.60 3.58
N LEU A 219 43.70 -20.80 4.87
CA LEU A 219 44.54 -20.24 5.94
C LEU A 219 45.35 -21.32 6.64
#